data_293d59c4b33c28306b9b5ef9f08b96e4
#
_entry.id   293d59c4b33c28306b9b5ef9f08b96e4
#
_cell.length_a   1.000
_cell.length_b   1.000
_cell.length_c   1.000
_cell.angle_alpha   90.00
_cell.angle_beta   90.00
_cell.angle_gamma   90.00
#
_symmetry.space_group_name_H-M   'P 1'
#
loop_
_entity.id
_entity.type
_entity.pdbx_description
1 polymer ?
#
loop_
_entity_poly.entity_id
_entity_poly.type
_entity_poly.pdbx_seq_one_letter_code
_entity_poly.pdbx_strand_id
1 'polypeptide(L)'
;MCANDCRIGIGEKGFCGLVYNVEGRLVRMGGTPEKGILEWYYDPLPTNCVAWWFCPGCTGSGYPKHAYKPTAETGYSNLAVFYGACSYDCLYCQNWHYRTLASTLQPSMTAESLAQKAHEHVSCICYFGGDPSTQMPHALKTSKIALEKAETKKRILRICWETNGYEKEELALKAAELSLKSGGNLKFDLKACNENLNLSLCGVSNKPTLKTFKMIGERFYKQRPELPVLTASTLLIPGYTDAEEIANIASSSLKSTQEFPTLY
;
A
#
# COMPACT_ATOMS: atom_id res chain seq x y z
N MET A 1 -2.27 -6.09 -13.72
CA MET A 1 -1.79 -5.19 -12.67
C MET A 1 -2.58 -5.36 -11.39
N CYS A 2 -3.90 -5.18 -11.38
CA CYS A 2 -4.78 -5.55 -10.26
C CYS A 2 -5.68 -6.74 -10.63
N ALA A 3 -6.42 -7.27 -9.66
CA ALA A 3 -7.25 -8.47 -9.80
C ALA A 3 -8.64 -8.19 -10.43
N ASN A 4 -8.96 -6.95 -10.81
CA ASN A 4 -10.22 -6.64 -11.50
C ASN A 4 -10.31 -7.26 -12.88
N ASP A 5 -9.17 -7.55 -13.55
CA ASP A 5 -9.10 -8.18 -14.86
C ASP A 5 -10.13 -7.61 -15.85
N CYS A 6 -10.18 -6.26 -15.94
CA CYS A 6 -11.21 -5.51 -16.65
C CYS A 6 -11.34 -5.95 -18.12
N ARG A 7 -12.57 -6.22 -18.56
CA ARG A 7 -12.93 -6.32 -19.98
C ARG A 7 -13.37 -4.93 -20.42
N ILE A 8 -12.60 -4.30 -21.31
CA ILE A 8 -12.76 -2.89 -21.68
C ILE A 8 -13.18 -2.84 -23.13
N GLY A 9 -14.42 -2.43 -23.41
CA GLY A 9 -14.93 -2.21 -24.77
C GLY A 9 -14.22 -1.05 -25.48
N ILE A 10 -14.31 -0.99 -26.81
CA ILE A 10 -13.74 0.11 -27.60
C ILE A 10 -14.35 1.44 -27.14
N GLY A 11 -13.48 2.42 -26.86
CA GLY A 11 -13.88 3.73 -26.34
C GLY A 11 -14.14 3.79 -24.83
N GLU A 12 -14.08 2.64 -24.14
CA GLU A 12 -14.31 2.56 -22.70
C GLU A 12 -13.01 2.61 -21.90
N LYS A 13 -13.16 2.78 -20.58
CA LYS A 13 -12.07 2.77 -19.59
C LYS A 13 -12.26 1.63 -18.58
N GLY A 14 -11.15 1.10 -18.08
CA GLY A 14 -11.16 0.12 -17.00
C GLY A 14 -11.61 0.72 -15.66
N PHE A 15 -11.93 -0.13 -14.71
CA PHE A 15 -12.49 0.22 -13.40
C PHE A 15 -11.71 1.35 -12.68
N CYS A 16 -10.39 1.29 -12.65
CA CYS A 16 -9.54 2.30 -11.99
C CYS A 16 -9.38 3.62 -12.77
N GLY A 17 -9.89 3.72 -14.00
CA GLY A 17 -9.76 4.91 -14.83
C GLY A 17 -8.39 5.11 -15.51
N LEU A 18 -7.40 4.21 -15.31
CA LEU A 18 -6.04 4.38 -15.85
C LEU A 18 -5.76 3.58 -17.14
N VAL A 19 -6.68 2.75 -17.61
CA VAL A 19 -6.55 1.98 -18.85
C VAL A 19 -7.74 2.25 -19.74
N TYR A 20 -7.49 2.59 -20.99
CA TYR A 20 -8.49 2.88 -22.01
C TYR A 20 -8.35 1.91 -23.17
N ASN A 21 -9.45 1.55 -23.78
CA ASN A 21 -9.43 0.86 -25.07
C ASN A 21 -9.61 1.89 -26.19
N VAL A 22 -8.48 2.24 -26.82
CA VAL A 22 -8.45 3.15 -27.96
C VAL A 22 -8.38 2.33 -29.25
N GLU A 23 -9.45 2.31 -30.01
CA GLU A 23 -9.53 1.60 -31.32
C GLU A 23 -9.09 0.13 -31.23
N GLY A 24 -9.50 -0.59 -30.18
CA GLY A 24 -9.15 -2.00 -29.97
C GLY A 24 -7.79 -2.24 -29.30
N ARG A 25 -7.04 -1.19 -28.95
CA ARG A 25 -5.77 -1.30 -28.22
C ARG A 25 -5.91 -0.77 -26.79
N LEU A 26 -5.41 -1.54 -25.84
CA LEU A 26 -5.38 -1.11 -24.43
C LEU A 26 -4.21 -0.14 -24.22
N VAL A 27 -4.53 1.11 -23.91
CA VAL A 27 -3.56 2.17 -23.60
C VAL A 27 -3.60 2.51 -22.12
N ARG A 28 -2.46 2.45 -21.47
CA ARG A 28 -2.32 2.81 -20.05
C ARG A 28 -1.91 4.28 -19.93
N MET A 29 -2.74 5.06 -19.27
CA MET A 29 -2.59 6.51 -19.12
C MET A 29 -1.79 6.92 -17.87
N GLY A 30 -1.58 6.00 -16.93
CA GLY A 30 -0.81 6.23 -15.71
C GLY A 30 -0.47 4.94 -14.98
N GLY A 31 0.42 5.02 -13.98
CA GLY A 31 0.91 3.87 -13.21
C GLY A 31 2.04 3.11 -13.91
N THR A 32 2.72 3.75 -14.87
CA THR A 32 3.98 3.28 -15.46
C THR A 32 5.16 3.95 -14.76
N PRO A 33 6.38 3.43 -14.90
CA PRO A 33 7.57 4.11 -14.36
C PRO A 33 7.72 5.56 -14.81
N GLU A 34 7.29 5.87 -16.03
CA GLU A 34 7.41 7.20 -16.65
C GLU A 34 6.28 8.14 -16.21
N LYS A 35 5.14 7.60 -15.73
CA LYS A 35 3.98 8.41 -15.38
C LYS A 35 3.15 7.78 -14.26
N GLY A 36 3.41 8.18 -13.01
CA GLY A 36 2.51 7.97 -11.88
C GLY A 36 1.53 9.14 -11.74
N ILE A 37 0.26 8.84 -11.52
CA ILE A 37 -0.76 9.84 -11.17
C ILE A 37 -0.80 9.90 -9.64
N LEU A 38 -0.31 10.98 -9.04
CA LEU A 38 -0.11 11.05 -7.61
C LEU A 38 0.07 12.48 -7.10
N GLU A 39 -0.23 12.67 -5.84
CA GLU A 39 0.24 13.77 -4.99
C GLU A 39 1.21 13.21 -3.95
N TRP A 40 2.00 14.09 -3.33
CA TRP A 40 2.93 13.69 -2.28
C TRP A 40 3.19 14.86 -1.32
N TYR A 41 3.57 14.53 -0.09
CA TYR A 41 3.99 15.51 0.91
C TYR A 41 4.99 14.89 1.88
N TYR A 42 5.70 15.75 2.61
CA TYR A 42 6.52 15.33 3.76
C TYR A 42 5.67 15.36 5.01
N ASP A 43 5.58 14.22 5.65
CA ASP A 43 4.81 14.01 6.86
C ASP A 43 5.79 13.84 8.04
N PRO A 44 5.88 14.83 8.97
CA PRO A 44 6.86 14.78 10.06
C PRO A 44 6.69 13.56 10.97
N LEU A 45 7.79 12.92 11.34
CA LEU A 45 7.78 11.81 12.30
C LEU A 45 7.89 12.31 13.76
N PRO A 46 7.20 11.66 14.71
CA PRO A 46 6.26 10.54 14.53
C PRO A 46 4.94 10.99 13.91
N THR A 47 4.39 10.17 13.01
CA THR A 47 3.14 10.44 12.31
C THR A 47 2.05 9.43 12.68
N ASN A 48 0.82 9.70 12.29
CA ASN A 48 -0.32 8.80 12.46
C ASN A 48 -0.24 7.60 11.51
N CYS A 49 0.75 6.74 11.71
CA CYS A 49 0.96 5.53 10.93
C CYS A 49 0.07 4.40 11.43
N VAL A 50 -0.55 3.65 10.54
CA VAL A 50 -1.37 2.48 10.87
C VAL A 50 -0.58 1.35 11.55
N ALA A 51 0.74 1.35 11.44
CA ALA A 51 1.67 0.46 12.15
C ALA A 51 2.33 1.16 13.37
N TRP A 52 1.73 2.21 13.89
CA TRP A 52 2.32 3.13 14.87
C TRP A 52 3.02 2.43 16.04
N TRP A 53 2.40 1.41 16.64
CA TRP A 53 2.88 0.74 17.87
C TRP A 53 4.20 -0.03 17.69
N PHE A 54 4.60 -0.35 16.47
CA PHE A 54 5.90 -0.99 16.19
C PHE A 54 6.66 -0.30 15.03
N CYS A 55 6.12 0.78 14.44
CA CYS A 55 6.78 1.48 13.35
C CYS A 55 8.14 2.03 13.80
N PRO A 56 9.25 1.70 13.11
CA PRO A 56 10.57 2.22 13.47
C PRO A 56 10.61 3.75 13.60
N GLY A 57 9.96 4.47 12.68
CA GLY A 57 9.90 5.93 12.70
C GLY A 57 9.11 6.52 13.88
N CYS A 58 8.16 5.75 14.44
CA CYS A 58 7.32 6.22 15.55
C CYS A 58 7.82 5.74 16.92
N THR A 59 8.51 4.61 16.99
CA THR A 59 8.90 3.97 18.27
C THR A 59 10.40 3.71 18.42
N GLY A 60 11.16 3.70 17.32
CA GLY A 60 12.55 3.25 17.31
C GLY A 60 12.70 1.73 17.23
N SER A 61 11.62 0.97 17.01
CA SER A 61 11.70 -0.49 16.83
C SER A 61 12.69 -0.84 15.70
N GLY A 62 13.49 -1.88 15.93
CA GLY A 62 14.53 -2.30 14.99
C GLY A 62 15.78 -1.41 14.96
N TYR A 63 15.96 -0.50 15.94
CA TYR A 63 17.20 0.26 16.10
C TYR A 63 18.38 -0.69 16.42
N PRO A 64 19.61 -0.44 15.89
CA PRO A 64 19.98 0.62 14.95
C PRO A 64 19.81 0.24 13.47
N LYS A 65 19.39 -0.97 13.15
CA LYS A 65 19.36 -1.49 11.78
C LYS A 65 18.29 -0.82 10.91
N HIS A 66 17.11 -0.57 11.48
CA HIS A 66 15.93 -0.09 10.76
C HIS A 66 15.39 1.25 11.28
N ALA A 67 16.02 1.84 12.28
CA ALA A 67 15.68 3.15 12.84
C ALA A 67 16.94 3.97 13.12
N TYR A 68 16.85 5.29 12.97
CA TYR A 68 17.93 6.22 13.28
C TYR A 68 18.08 6.50 14.79
N LYS A 69 17.02 6.25 15.55
CA LYS A 69 16.96 6.52 17.00
C LYS A 69 16.33 5.34 17.73
N PRO A 70 16.67 5.09 19.00
CA PRO A 70 15.99 4.10 19.83
C PRO A 70 14.60 4.53 20.29
N THR A 71 14.13 5.71 19.85
CA THR A 71 12.84 6.33 20.11
C THR A 71 12.25 6.86 18.81
N ALA A 72 11.16 7.62 18.86
CA ALA A 72 10.61 8.29 17.69
C ALA A 72 11.65 9.13 16.93
N GLU A 73 11.62 9.07 15.62
CA GLU A 73 12.58 9.74 14.71
C GLU A 73 12.22 11.23 14.49
N THR A 74 12.04 11.98 15.58
CA THR A 74 11.80 13.44 15.50
C THR A 74 12.89 14.13 14.68
N GLY A 75 12.50 14.95 13.71
CA GLY A 75 13.39 15.63 12.77
C GLY A 75 13.55 14.90 11.42
N TYR A 76 12.97 13.71 11.29
CA TYR A 76 12.80 13.02 10.02
C TYR A 76 11.36 13.10 9.53
N SER A 77 11.14 12.73 8.28
CA SER A 77 9.81 12.71 7.66
C SER A 77 9.56 11.40 6.92
N ASN A 78 8.30 11.07 6.81
CA ASN A 78 7.77 10.14 5.82
C ASN A 78 7.53 10.90 4.51
N LEU A 79 7.98 10.36 3.39
CA LEU A 79 7.50 10.76 2.07
C LEU A 79 6.17 10.05 1.83
N ALA A 80 5.07 10.74 2.08
CA ALA A 80 3.72 10.24 1.91
C ALA A 80 3.30 10.40 0.45
N VAL A 81 2.98 9.28 -0.23
CA VAL A 81 2.67 9.23 -1.65
C VAL A 81 1.22 8.82 -1.85
N PHE A 82 0.37 9.78 -2.22
CA PHE A 82 -1.06 9.60 -2.46
C PHE A 82 -1.32 9.27 -3.94
N TYR A 83 -1.61 8.01 -4.26
CA TYR A 83 -1.93 7.60 -5.62
C TYR A 83 -3.36 7.95 -6.05
N GLY A 84 -3.48 8.51 -7.26
CA GLY A 84 -4.75 8.94 -7.86
C GLY A 84 -5.41 7.85 -8.70
N ALA A 85 -5.74 6.72 -8.12
CA ALA A 85 -6.64 5.68 -8.65
C ALA A 85 -6.82 4.59 -7.60
N CYS A 86 -7.88 3.81 -7.69
CA CYS A 86 -8.13 2.69 -6.79
C CYS A 86 -8.66 1.47 -7.57
N SER A 87 -8.36 0.27 -7.05
CA SER A 87 -8.93 -0.99 -7.52
C SER A 87 -10.28 -1.32 -6.87
N TYR A 88 -10.68 -0.55 -5.84
CA TYR A 88 -11.96 -0.59 -5.14
C TYR A 88 -12.77 0.69 -5.41
N ASP A 89 -14.07 0.64 -5.11
CA ASP A 89 -14.97 1.80 -5.10
C ASP A 89 -15.79 1.85 -3.81
N CYS A 90 -15.11 2.01 -2.69
CA CYS A 90 -15.72 1.94 -1.36
C CYS A 90 -16.73 3.07 -1.12
N LEU A 91 -17.91 2.73 -0.58
CA LEU A 91 -18.96 3.69 -0.19
C LEU A 91 -18.48 4.67 0.88
N TYR A 92 -17.67 4.19 1.84
CA TYR A 92 -17.15 4.98 2.98
C TYR A 92 -15.67 5.39 2.75
N CYS A 93 -15.32 5.75 1.50
CA CYS A 93 -13.96 6.12 1.16
C CYS A 93 -13.57 7.48 1.74
N GLN A 94 -12.63 7.50 2.69
CA GLN A 94 -12.07 8.74 3.25
C GLN A 94 -11.16 9.46 2.25
N ASN A 95 -10.53 8.71 1.35
CA ASN A 95 -9.58 9.20 0.34
C ASN A 95 -10.24 9.41 -1.03
N TRP A 96 -11.52 9.73 -1.10
CA TRP A 96 -12.31 9.84 -2.33
C TRP A 96 -11.71 10.80 -3.38
N HIS A 97 -10.81 11.70 -2.98
CA HIS A 97 -10.10 12.64 -3.85
C HIS A 97 -9.32 11.92 -4.97
N TYR A 98 -8.92 10.68 -4.79
CA TYR A 98 -8.29 9.88 -5.84
C TYR A 98 -9.10 9.83 -7.14
N ARG A 99 -10.44 9.96 -7.06
CA ARG A 99 -11.33 9.96 -8.25
C ARG A 99 -11.08 11.19 -9.12
N THR A 100 -10.83 12.35 -8.51
CA THR A 100 -10.46 13.58 -9.23
C THR A 100 -9.13 13.38 -9.95
N LEU A 101 -8.12 12.85 -9.27
CA LEU A 101 -6.81 12.57 -9.88
C LEU A 101 -6.92 11.56 -11.03
N ALA A 102 -7.71 10.49 -10.86
CA ALA A 102 -7.94 9.49 -11.90
C ALA A 102 -8.68 10.09 -13.13
N SER A 103 -9.62 11.01 -12.92
CA SER A 103 -10.39 11.61 -13.99
C SER A 103 -9.59 12.64 -14.81
N THR A 104 -8.74 13.42 -14.14
CA THR A 104 -7.89 14.44 -14.76
C THR A 104 -6.55 13.89 -15.28
N LEU A 105 -6.13 12.72 -14.79
CA LEU A 105 -4.80 12.13 -15.00
C LEU A 105 -3.66 13.07 -14.56
N GLN A 106 -3.94 13.90 -13.55
CA GLN A 106 -3.05 14.93 -13.00
C GLN A 106 -3.23 15.05 -11.48
N PRO A 107 -2.19 15.52 -10.76
CA PRO A 107 -0.83 15.72 -11.25
C PRO A 107 -0.13 14.40 -11.54
N SER A 108 0.95 14.44 -12.31
CA SER A 108 1.73 13.26 -12.65
C SER A 108 3.23 13.47 -12.43
N MET A 109 3.94 12.38 -12.13
CA MET A 109 5.38 12.40 -11.87
C MET A 109 6.04 11.10 -12.34
N THR A 110 7.32 11.18 -12.78
CA THR A 110 8.10 9.97 -13.06
C THR A 110 8.59 9.32 -11.77
N ALA A 111 8.88 8.03 -11.82
CA ALA A 111 9.45 7.29 -10.68
C ALA A 111 10.80 7.88 -10.23
N GLU A 112 11.63 8.33 -11.17
CA GLU A 112 12.91 8.99 -10.92
C GLU A 112 12.74 10.30 -10.15
N SER A 113 11.79 11.14 -10.59
CA SER A 113 11.49 12.43 -9.96
C SER A 113 10.94 12.25 -8.54
N LEU A 114 10.07 11.25 -8.33
CA LEU A 114 9.55 10.94 -7.00
C LEU A 114 10.65 10.40 -6.09
N ALA A 115 11.52 9.50 -6.58
CA ALA A 115 12.64 8.96 -5.81
C ALA A 115 13.65 10.04 -5.36
N GLN A 116 13.75 11.15 -6.09
CA GLN A 116 14.59 12.29 -5.68
C GLN A 116 14.04 13.02 -4.45
N LYS A 117 12.74 12.90 -4.17
CA LYS A 117 12.12 13.49 -2.98
C LYS A 117 12.51 12.78 -1.67
N ALA A 118 13.05 11.57 -1.75
CA ALA A 118 13.57 10.83 -0.59
C ALA A 118 14.98 11.32 -0.21
N HIS A 119 15.09 12.58 0.22
CA HIS A 119 16.35 13.22 0.67
C HIS A 119 16.81 12.73 2.06
N GLU A 120 17.86 13.33 2.62
CA GLU A 120 18.53 12.85 3.85
C GLU A 120 17.65 12.84 5.10
N HIS A 121 16.67 13.73 5.22
CA HIS A 121 15.71 13.77 6.31
C HIS A 121 14.46 12.95 6.08
N VAL A 122 14.40 12.15 5.00
CA VAL A 122 13.32 11.21 4.75
C VAL A 122 13.78 9.80 5.13
N SER A 123 13.14 9.21 6.13
CA SER A 123 13.48 7.87 6.63
C SER A 123 12.52 6.77 6.20
N CYS A 124 11.37 7.12 5.60
CA CYS A 124 10.46 6.17 4.97
C CYS A 124 9.70 6.79 3.79
N ILE A 125 9.26 5.92 2.88
CA ILE A 125 8.28 6.23 1.84
C ILE A 125 7.06 5.37 2.14
N CYS A 126 5.88 5.98 2.26
CA CYS A 126 4.61 5.28 2.41
C CYS A 126 3.72 5.53 1.19
N TYR A 127 3.35 4.47 0.50
CA TYR A 127 2.42 4.50 -0.63
C TYR A 127 1.01 4.22 -0.16
N PHE A 128 0.09 5.12 -0.46
CA PHE A 128 -1.32 5.06 -0.08
C PHE A 128 -2.19 5.87 -1.05
N GLY A 129 -3.37 6.30 -0.62
CA GLY A 129 -4.23 7.21 -1.36
C GLY A 129 -5.48 6.54 -1.86
N GLY A 130 -5.72 6.53 -3.18
CA GLY A 130 -6.69 5.63 -3.79
C GLY A 130 -6.27 4.20 -3.48
N ASP A 131 -5.24 3.74 -4.16
CA ASP A 131 -4.53 2.51 -3.80
C ASP A 131 -3.29 2.29 -4.69
N PRO A 132 -2.12 1.90 -4.14
CA PRO A 132 -0.94 1.62 -4.94
C PRO A 132 -1.09 0.44 -5.90
N SER A 133 -2.02 -0.51 -5.65
CA SER A 133 -2.26 -1.70 -6.49
C SER A 133 -2.47 -1.37 -7.97
N THR A 134 -3.05 -0.21 -8.27
CA THR A 134 -3.31 0.25 -9.63
C THR A 134 -2.08 0.82 -10.31
N GLN A 135 -1.05 1.20 -9.56
CA GLN A 135 0.15 1.90 -10.03
C GLN A 135 1.46 1.25 -9.54
N MET A 136 1.44 -0.03 -9.18
CA MET A 136 2.57 -0.78 -8.63
C MET A 136 3.88 -0.68 -9.44
N PRO A 137 3.91 -0.70 -10.79
CA PRO A 137 5.17 -0.54 -11.53
C PRO A 137 5.86 0.80 -11.24
N HIS A 138 5.09 1.88 -11.07
CA HIS A 138 5.63 3.18 -10.68
C HIS A 138 6.20 3.13 -9.26
N ALA A 139 5.42 2.65 -8.29
CA ALA A 139 5.84 2.56 -6.89
C ALA A 139 7.07 1.67 -6.68
N LEU A 140 7.10 0.50 -7.32
CA LEU A 140 8.22 -0.44 -7.25
C LEU A 140 9.50 0.16 -7.87
N LYS A 141 9.40 0.86 -9.00
CA LYS A 141 10.54 1.53 -9.64
C LYS A 141 11.06 2.67 -8.77
N THR A 142 10.16 3.51 -8.24
CA THR A 142 10.50 4.58 -7.29
C THR A 142 11.25 4.03 -6.07
N SER A 143 10.71 2.97 -5.46
CA SER A 143 11.29 2.34 -4.27
C SER A 143 12.70 1.81 -4.52
N LYS A 144 12.91 1.13 -5.66
CA LYS A 144 14.23 0.60 -6.02
C LYS A 144 15.26 1.72 -6.18
N ILE A 145 14.94 2.76 -6.95
CA ILE A 145 15.85 3.90 -7.16
C ILE A 145 16.15 4.60 -5.83
N ALA A 146 15.13 4.82 -4.99
CA ALA A 146 15.31 5.48 -3.70
C ALA A 146 16.18 4.65 -2.74
N LEU A 147 15.96 3.33 -2.68
CA LEU A 147 16.76 2.42 -1.86
C LEU A 147 18.21 2.34 -2.33
N GLU A 148 18.47 2.21 -3.63
CA GLU A 148 19.83 2.22 -4.21
C GLU A 148 20.59 3.51 -3.82
N LYS A 149 19.92 4.66 -3.91
CA LYS A 149 20.51 5.95 -3.48
C LYS A 149 20.74 6.01 -1.97
N ALA A 150 19.82 5.47 -1.16
CA ALA A 150 19.96 5.43 0.28
C ALA A 150 21.13 4.52 0.69
N GLU A 151 21.26 3.34 0.08
CA GLU A 151 22.34 2.38 0.32
C GLU A 151 23.71 2.97 -0.01
N THR A 152 23.85 3.60 -1.18
CA THR A 152 25.10 4.29 -1.58
C THR A 152 25.55 5.33 -0.55
N LYS A 153 24.60 5.99 0.09
CA LYS A 153 24.84 7.00 1.13
C LYS A 153 24.81 6.43 2.56
N LYS A 154 24.71 5.11 2.73
CA LYS A 154 24.60 4.42 4.02
C LYS A 154 23.47 4.96 4.89
N ARG A 155 22.30 5.27 4.28
CA ARG A 155 21.13 5.80 4.96
C ARG A 155 20.09 4.71 5.19
N ILE A 156 19.33 4.86 6.27
CA ILE A 156 18.10 4.09 6.49
C ILE A 156 16.99 4.73 5.67
N LEU A 157 16.32 3.93 4.84
CA LEU A 157 15.10 4.30 4.13
C LEU A 157 14.16 3.09 4.10
N ARG A 158 13.01 3.22 4.69
CA ARG A 158 12.01 2.15 4.76
C ARG A 158 10.96 2.33 3.67
N ILE A 159 10.48 1.22 3.11
CA ILE A 159 9.39 1.21 2.12
C ILE A 159 8.16 0.62 2.77
N CYS A 160 7.08 1.40 2.83
CA CYS A 160 5.82 1.05 3.46
C CYS A 160 4.66 1.16 2.45
N TRP A 161 3.62 0.37 2.68
CA TRP A 161 2.44 0.31 1.82
C TRP A 161 1.18 0.29 2.69
N GLU A 162 0.21 1.09 2.28
CA GLU A 162 -1.16 0.98 2.74
C GLU A 162 -2.00 0.62 1.53
N THR A 163 -2.47 -0.62 1.46
CA THR A 163 -3.09 -1.17 0.27
C THR A 163 -4.31 -2.02 0.60
N ASN A 164 -5.26 -2.08 -0.33
CA ASN A 164 -6.35 -3.05 -0.28
C ASN A 164 -5.92 -4.46 -0.72
N GLY A 165 -4.64 -4.65 -1.12
CA GLY A 165 -4.09 -5.94 -1.47
C GLY A 165 -4.61 -6.55 -2.78
N TYR A 166 -5.15 -5.73 -3.67
CA TYR A 166 -5.79 -6.19 -4.92
C TYR A 166 -4.86 -6.21 -6.12
N GLU A 167 -3.58 -6.02 -5.91
CA GLU A 167 -2.54 -6.19 -6.93
C GLU A 167 -2.35 -7.66 -7.31
N LYS A 168 -1.80 -7.91 -8.49
CA LYS A 168 -1.38 -9.26 -8.88
C LYS A 168 -0.30 -9.78 -7.93
N GLU A 169 -0.35 -11.06 -7.58
CA GLU A 169 0.50 -11.72 -6.59
C GLU A 169 2.01 -11.43 -6.76
N GLU A 170 2.50 -11.44 -8.00
CA GLU A 170 3.91 -11.14 -8.29
C GLU A 170 4.33 -9.72 -7.86
N LEU A 171 3.41 -8.75 -7.96
CA LEU A 171 3.67 -7.38 -7.57
C LEU A 171 3.62 -7.22 -6.04
N ALA A 172 2.66 -7.90 -5.40
CA ALA A 172 2.57 -7.97 -3.95
C ALA A 172 3.84 -8.58 -3.32
N LEU A 173 4.35 -9.68 -3.90
CA LEU A 173 5.59 -10.30 -3.46
C LEU A 173 6.78 -9.33 -3.55
N LYS A 174 6.92 -8.60 -4.65
CA LYS A 174 7.98 -7.59 -4.83
C LYS A 174 7.86 -6.45 -3.80
N ALA A 175 6.64 -6.01 -3.50
CA ALA A 175 6.40 -4.99 -2.47
C ALA A 175 6.78 -5.51 -1.07
N ALA A 176 6.40 -6.75 -0.74
CA ALA A 176 6.75 -7.41 0.52
C ALA A 176 8.27 -7.57 0.68
N GLU A 177 8.98 -7.98 -0.37
CA GLU A 177 10.45 -8.09 -0.36
C GLU A 177 11.13 -6.75 -0.09
N LEU A 178 10.65 -5.66 -0.69
CA LEU A 178 11.18 -4.31 -0.45
C LEU A 178 10.96 -3.88 1.01
N SER A 179 9.75 -4.11 1.55
CA SER A 179 9.46 -3.81 2.96
C SER A 179 10.28 -4.67 3.91
N LEU A 180 10.38 -5.98 3.67
CA LEU A 180 11.16 -6.89 4.50
C LEU A 180 12.62 -6.43 4.61
N LYS A 181 13.27 -6.15 3.46
CA LYS A 181 14.67 -5.73 3.39
C LYS A 181 14.91 -4.37 4.03
N SER A 182 14.02 -3.42 3.83
CA SER A 182 14.21 -2.04 4.24
C SER A 182 13.77 -1.73 5.68
N GLY A 183 13.08 -2.65 6.37
CA GLY A 183 12.51 -2.38 7.69
C GLY A 183 11.11 -1.75 7.63
N GLY A 184 10.51 -1.72 6.46
CA GLY A 184 9.14 -1.22 6.25
C GLY A 184 8.05 -2.23 6.54
N ASN A 185 6.82 -1.90 6.20
CA ASN A 185 5.64 -2.69 6.47
C ASN A 185 4.64 -2.64 5.30
N LEU A 186 3.89 -3.73 5.11
CA LEU A 186 2.67 -3.76 4.30
C LEU A 186 1.47 -3.78 5.23
N LYS A 187 0.67 -2.73 5.19
CA LYS A 187 -0.64 -2.69 5.83
C LYS A 187 -1.71 -2.98 4.80
N PHE A 188 -2.49 -4.02 5.06
CA PHE A 188 -3.67 -4.36 4.26
C PHE A 188 -4.93 -3.75 4.89
N ASP A 189 -5.73 -3.08 4.06
CA ASP A 189 -7.09 -2.70 4.39
C ASP A 189 -8.02 -3.89 4.15
N LEU A 190 -8.23 -4.74 5.15
CA LEU A 190 -9.20 -5.83 5.10
C LEU A 190 -10.59 -5.26 5.38
N LYS A 191 -11.34 -4.96 4.33
CA LYS A 191 -12.63 -4.24 4.44
C LYS A 191 -13.74 -5.11 5.01
N ALA A 192 -13.81 -6.38 4.58
CA ALA A 192 -14.70 -7.39 5.11
C ALA A 192 -14.17 -8.80 4.83
N CYS A 193 -14.48 -9.77 5.70
CA CYS A 193 -14.26 -11.20 5.49
C CYS A 193 -15.38 -11.80 4.63
N ASN A 194 -16.62 -11.39 4.90
CA ASN A 194 -17.78 -11.79 4.11
C ASN A 194 -17.73 -11.17 2.71
N GLU A 195 -17.75 -12.03 1.67
CA GLU A 195 -17.65 -11.58 0.27
C GLU A 195 -18.81 -10.68 -0.16
N ASN A 196 -20.04 -11.03 0.22
CA ASN A 196 -21.21 -10.23 -0.16
C ASN A 196 -21.19 -8.85 0.49
N LEU A 197 -20.72 -8.78 1.74
CA LEU A 197 -20.50 -7.52 2.43
C LEU A 197 -19.42 -6.70 1.72
N ASN A 198 -18.30 -7.30 1.36
CA ASN A 198 -17.24 -6.61 0.63
C ASN A 198 -17.71 -6.11 -0.75
N LEU A 199 -18.47 -6.92 -1.48
CA LEU A 199 -19.10 -6.51 -2.74
C LEU A 199 -20.01 -5.29 -2.55
N SER A 200 -20.83 -5.29 -1.50
CA SER A 200 -21.74 -4.19 -1.19
C SER A 200 -21.01 -2.92 -0.78
N LEU A 201 -19.95 -3.03 0.01
CA LEU A 201 -19.20 -1.88 0.54
C LEU A 201 -18.16 -1.34 -0.43
N CYS A 202 -17.54 -2.21 -1.24
CA CYS A 202 -16.33 -1.88 -2.00
C CYS A 202 -16.47 -2.13 -3.52
N GLY A 203 -17.59 -2.67 -3.98
CA GLY A 203 -17.86 -2.91 -5.40
C GLY A 203 -17.10 -4.09 -6.02
N VAL A 204 -16.30 -4.82 -5.25
CA VAL A 204 -15.45 -5.93 -5.74
C VAL A 204 -15.38 -7.08 -4.73
N SER A 205 -15.01 -8.28 -5.20
CA SER A 205 -14.76 -9.43 -4.33
C SER A 205 -13.53 -9.22 -3.44
N ASN A 206 -13.56 -9.72 -2.19
CA ASN A 206 -12.42 -9.72 -1.28
C ASN A 206 -11.47 -10.91 -1.48
N LYS A 207 -11.84 -11.91 -2.27
CA LYS A 207 -11.05 -13.13 -2.45
C LYS A 207 -9.60 -12.90 -2.88
N PRO A 208 -9.31 -12.00 -3.86
CA PRO A 208 -7.92 -11.70 -4.21
C PRO A 208 -7.13 -11.08 -3.06
N THR A 209 -7.72 -10.14 -2.32
CA THR A 209 -7.11 -9.51 -1.15
C THR A 209 -6.76 -10.54 -0.07
N LEU A 210 -7.74 -11.36 0.32
CA LEU A 210 -7.53 -12.40 1.35
C LEU A 210 -6.47 -13.43 0.91
N LYS A 211 -6.47 -13.81 -0.37
CA LYS A 211 -5.44 -14.69 -0.94
C LYS A 211 -4.05 -14.07 -0.88
N THR A 212 -3.92 -12.81 -1.29
CA THR A 212 -2.66 -12.07 -1.26
C THR A 212 -2.16 -11.88 0.16
N PHE A 213 -3.03 -11.49 1.09
CA PHE A 213 -2.70 -11.35 2.51
C PHE A 213 -2.16 -12.67 3.09
N LYS A 214 -2.87 -13.77 2.87
CA LYS A 214 -2.46 -15.11 3.29
C LYS A 214 -1.09 -15.49 2.73
N MET A 215 -0.90 -15.35 1.43
CA MET A 215 0.35 -15.67 0.74
C MET A 215 1.55 -14.89 1.32
N ILE A 216 1.37 -13.60 1.59
CA ILE A 216 2.42 -12.78 2.19
C ILE A 216 2.68 -13.19 3.64
N GLY A 217 1.63 -13.44 4.42
CA GLY A 217 1.74 -13.92 5.80
C GLY A 217 2.54 -15.22 5.89
N GLU A 218 2.17 -16.23 5.11
CA GLU A 218 2.84 -17.54 5.09
C GLU A 218 4.32 -17.42 4.67
N ARG A 219 4.63 -16.53 3.71
CA ARG A 219 5.97 -16.43 3.14
C ARG A 219 6.90 -15.52 3.94
N PHE A 220 6.43 -14.40 4.49
CA PHE A 220 7.31 -13.34 4.99
C PHE A 220 7.18 -13.06 6.49
N TYR A 221 6.05 -13.41 7.12
CA TYR A 221 5.79 -13.00 8.51
C TYR A 221 6.89 -13.44 9.49
N LYS A 222 7.35 -14.67 9.39
CA LYS A 222 8.40 -15.23 10.27
C LYS A 222 9.82 -14.80 9.92
N GLN A 223 10.04 -14.11 8.79
CA GLN A 223 11.40 -13.74 8.37
C GLN A 223 11.97 -12.53 9.13
N ARG A 224 11.10 -11.76 9.81
CA ARG A 224 11.49 -10.61 10.63
C ARG A 224 10.52 -10.46 11.82
N PRO A 225 10.59 -11.37 12.80
CA PRO A 225 9.64 -11.43 13.91
C PRO A 225 9.76 -10.22 14.84
N GLU A 226 10.95 -9.65 15.00
CA GLU A 226 11.22 -8.48 15.83
C GLU A 226 10.60 -7.18 15.29
N LEU A 227 10.25 -7.16 14.01
CA LEU A 227 9.65 -6.01 13.36
C LEU A 227 8.70 -6.52 12.25
N PRO A 228 7.41 -6.70 12.55
CA PRO A 228 6.45 -7.30 11.62
C PRO A 228 6.43 -6.62 10.24
N VAL A 229 6.47 -7.42 9.16
CA VAL A 229 6.42 -6.92 7.79
C VAL A 229 4.99 -6.74 7.28
N LEU A 230 4.03 -7.39 7.94
CA LEU A 230 2.62 -7.43 7.54
C LEU A 230 1.74 -7.02 8.70
N THR A 231 0.78 -6.15 8.42
CA THR A 231 -0.32 -5.77 9.33
C THR A 231 -1.62 -5.66 8.56
N ALA A 232 -2.72 -5.65 9.30
CA ALA A 232 -4.04 -5.38 8.76
C ALA A 232 -4.74 -4.28 9.55
N SER A 233 -5.64 -3.56 8.89
CA SER A 233 -6.60 -2.68 9.52
C SER A 233 -7.97 -2.86 8.89
N THR A 234 -9.03 -2.57 9.65
CA THR A 234 -10.41 -2.65 9.18
C THR A 234 -11.15 -1.40 9.62
N LEU A 235 -11.82 -0.73 8.68
CA LEU A 235 -12.71 0.36 9.00
C LEU A 235 -13.97 -0.19 9.68
N LEU A 236 -14.23 0.25 10.90
CA LEU A 236 -15.44 -0.10 11.63
C LEU A 236 -16.61 0.72 11.11
N ILE A 237 -17.63 0.05 10.59
CA ILE A 237 -18.86 0.65 10.07
C ILE A 237 -20.00 0.04 10.84
N PRO A 238 -20.66 0.78 11.78
CA PRO A 238 -21.74 0.25 12.60
C PRO A 238 -22.85 -0.41 11.77
N GLY A 239 -23.22 -1.63 12.13
CA GLY A 239 -24.23 -2.43 11.44
C GLY A 239 -23.72 -3.17 10.19
N TYR A 240 -22.45 -3.03 9.83
CA TYR A 240 -21.82 -3.72 8.70
C TYR A 240 -20.56 -4.48 9.14
N THR A 241 -19.50 -3.76 9.52
CA THR A 241 -18.26 -4.36 10.03
C THR A 241 -18.29 -4.29 11.56
N ASP A 242 -19.14 -5.09 12.16
CA ASP A 242 -19.36 -5.20 13.60
C ASP A 242 -18.46 -6.26 14.25
N ALA A 243 -18.76 -6.61 15.48
CA ALA A 243 -17.92 -7.53 16.29
C ALA A 243 -17.77 -8.91 15.64
N GLU A 244 -18.82 -9.45 15.00
CA GLU A 244 -18.77 -10.75 14.35
C GLU A 244 -17.85 -10.72 13.12
N GLU A 245 -18.00 -9.73 12.27
CA GLU A 245 -17.17 -9.56 11.07
C GLU A 245 -15.71 -9.33 11.45
N ILE A 246 -15.43 -8.54 12.47
CA ILE A 246 -14.07 -8.34 13.01
C ILE A 246 -13.48 -9.64 13.54
N ALA A 247 -14.25 -10.44 14.27
CA ALA A 247 -13.81 -11.75 14.76
C ALA A 247 -13.48 -12.70 13.60
N ASN A 248 -14.24 -12.66 12.52
CA ASN A 248 -14.00 -13.45 11.30
C ASN A 248 -12.72 -12.99 10.57
N ILE A 249 -12.50 -11.68 10.43
CA ILE A 249 -11.27 -11.12 9.86
C ILE A 249 -10.07 -11.52 10.72
N ALA A 250 -10.17 -11.39 12.05
CA ALA A 250 -9.12 -11.77 12.99
C ALA A 250 -8.77 -13.26 12.87
N SER A 251 -9.77 -14.13 12.89
CA SER A 251 -9.59 -15.57 12.78
C SER A 251 -8.97 -15.99 11.43
N SER A 252 -9.37 -15.35 10.33
CA SER A 252 -8.80 -15.59 9.01
C SER A 252 -7.33 -15.15 8.97
N SER A 253 -7.01 -14.01 9.55
CA SER A 253 -5.65 -13.46 9.61
C SER A 253 -4.72 -14.33 10.45
N LEU A 254 -5.18 -14.80 11.62
CA LEU A 254 -4.44 -15.72 12.50
C LEU A 254 -4.08 -17.02 11.79
N LYS A 255 -5.02 -17.63 11.07
CA LYS A 255 -4.77 -18.84 10.28
C LYS A 255 -3.71 -18.63 9.19
N SER A 256 -3.56 -17.43 8.69
CA SER A 256 -2.57 -17.08 7.64
C SER A 256 -1.16 -16.96 8.18
N THR A 257 -0.97 -16.68 9.45
CA THR A 257 0.35 -16.42 10.06
C THR A 257 0.84 -17.53 11.00
N GLN A 258 -0.04 -18.47 11.37
CA GLN A 258 0.14 -19.54 12.39
C GLN A 258 0.55 -19.04 13.78
N GLU A 259 0.79 -17.75 13.98
CA GLU A 259 1.00 -17.09 15.27
C GLU A 259 0.81 -15.58 15.06
N PHE A 260 -0.24 -15.02 15.62
CA PHE A 260 -0.58 -13.60 15.83
C PHE A 260 -0.10 -12.52 14.84
N PRO A 261 -0.98 -12.00 13.98
CA PRO A 261 -0.91 -10.58 13.65
C PRO A 261 -1.66 -9.81 14.74
N THR A 262 -1.09 -8.71 15.17
CA THR A 262 -1.79 -7.74 15.99
C THR A 262 -2.86 -7.07 15.11
N LEU A 263 -4.12 -7.38 15.39
CA LEU A 263 -5.27 -6.67 14.83
C LEU A 263 -5.55 -5.44 15.69
N TYR A 264 -5.70 -4.29 15.08
CA TYR A 264 -6.18 -3.06 15.69
C TYR A 264 -7.25 -2.41 14.83
#